data_2460ffcc7b0399f109ad2b869447ac67
#
_entry.id   2460ffcc7b0399f109ad2b869447ac67
#
_cell.length_a   1.000
_cell.length_b   1.000
_cell.length_c   1.000
_cell.angle_alpha   90.00
_cell.angle_beta   90.00
_cell.angle_gamma   90.00
#
_symmetry.space_group_name_H-M   'P 1'
#
loop_
_entity.id
_entity.type
_entity.pdbx_description
1 polymer ?
#
loop_
_entity_poly.entity_id
_entity_poly.type
_entity_poly.pdbx_seq_one_letter_code
_entity_poly.pdbx_strand_id
1 'polypeptide(L)'
;IWKINSCWPDVCWQIYDWYLAPNASYYFARKAMEPVHVQLNANDFKISVINASHRVLDDVKVTAKIINNDMRVAWQHSQQLTVSPDCYKEIITVPQHGKYSYNYFVKLELHDKAGKLLSENLYWFYSQHMDFFWFTSMEKPELKKEVKVSKEEGEYVFSICLKNESARLSH
;
A
#
# COMPACT_ATOMS: atom_id res chain seq x y z
N ILE A 1 -8.18 -15.58 -0.57
CA ILE A 1 -9.63 -15.28 -0.64
C ILE A 1 -10.36 -16.61 -0.82
N TRP A 2 -11.24 -16.92 0.12
CA TRP A 2 -12.00 -18.18 0.07
C TRP A 2 -13.37 -18.02 -0.61
N LYS A 3 -14.04 -16.90 -0.36
CA LYS A 3 -15.35 -16.57 -0.94
C LYS A 3 -15.49 -15.07 -1.22
N ILE A 4 -16.37 -14.71 -2.13
CA ILE A 4 -16.57 -13.31 -2.52
C ILE A 4 -17.40 -12.58 -1.47
N ASN A 5 -18.52 -13.17 -1.03
CA ASN A 5 -19.42 -12.60 -0.03
C ASN A 5 -19.94 -13.67 0.94
N SER A 6 -20.51 -13.25 2.05
CA SER A 6 -21.18 -14.12 3.01
C SER A 6 -22.65 -14.35 2.66
N CYS A 7 -23.16 -15.52 3.05
CA CYS A 7 -24.60 -15.84 2.96
C CYS A 7 -25.38 -15.46 4.23
N TRP A 8 -24.69 -14.99 5.28
CA TRP A 8 -25.24 -14.43 6.53
C TRP A 8 -24.21 -13.51 7.19
N PRO A 9 -24.59 -12.69 8.18
CA PRO A 9 -23.65 -11.81 8.90
C PRO A 9 -22.59 -12.61 9.65
N ASP A 10 -21.41 -12.72 9.04
CA ASP A 10 -20.20 -13.26 9.66
C ASP A 10 -18.97 -12.42 9.24
N VAL A 11 -17.85 -12.60 9.91
CA VAL A 11 -16.62 -11.84 9.67
C VAL A 11 -15.50 -12.82 9.35
N CYS A 12 -15.56 -13.46 8.17
CA CYS A 12 -14.49 -14.39 7.83
C CYS A 12 -14.36 -14.63 6.31
N TRP A 13 -13.11 -14.54 5.79
CA TRP A 13 -12.67 -15.12 4.52
C TRP A 13 -13.24 -14.52 3.23
N GLN A 14 -14.13 -13.51 3.34
CA GLN A 14 -14.76 -12.83 2.22
C GLN A 14 -14.12 -11.48 1.90
N ILE A 15 -14.38 -10.98 0.68
CA ILE A 15 -13.98 -9.63 0.25
C ILE A 15 -15.12 -8.62 0.37
N TYR A 16 -16.37 -9.09 0.40
CA TYR A 16 -17.56 -8.30 0.73
C TYR A 16 -18.25 -8.90 1.95
N ASP A 17 -18.73 -8.06 2.83
CA ASP A 17 -19.56 -8.50 3.94
C ASP A 17 -20.98 -8.89 3.49
N TRP A 18 -21.85 -9.24 4.45
CA TRP A 18 -23.25 -9.56 4.18
C TRP A 18 -24.02 -8.43 3.50
N TYR A 19 -23.69 -7.18 3.81
CA TYR A 19 -24.33 -5.99 3.23
C TYR A 19 -23.72 -5.57 1.90
N LEU A 20 -22.83 -6.37 1.33
CA LEU A 20 -22.05 -6.10 0.14
C LEU A 20 -21.10 -4.90 0.26
N ALA A 21 -20.77 -4.49 1.49
CA ALA A 21 -19.74 -3.51 1.73
C ALA A 21 -18.34 -4.15 1.56
N PRO A 22 -17.42 -3.51 0.81
CA PRO A 22 -16.08 -4.03 0.63
C PRO A 22 -15.28 -3.89 1.93
N ASN A 23 -14.62 -4.96 2.35
CA ASN A 23 -13.70 -4.96 3.48
C ASN A 23 -12.24 -4.75 3.04
N ALA A 24 -11.28 -4.78 3.97
CA ALA A 24 -9.86 -4.59 3.67
C ALA A 24 -9.35 -5.58 2.60
N SER A 25 -9.82 -6.83 2.62
CA SER A 25 -9.41 -7.86 1.64
C SER A 25 -9.76 -7.49 0.20
N TYR A 26 -10.88 -6.77 -0.01
CA TYR A 26 -11.24 -6.26 -1.32
C TYR A 26 -10.18 -5.28 -1.87
N TYR A 27 -9.78 -4.32 -1.06
CA TYR A 27 -8.81 -3.30 -1.48
C TYR A 27 -7.44 -3.89 -1.74
N PHE A 28 -6.99 -4.84 -0.91
CA PHE A 28 -5.73 -5.55 -1.14
C PHE A 28 -5.79 -6.45 -2.37
N ALA A 29 -6.90 -7.17 -2.60
CA ALA A 29 -7.09 -7.97 -3.79
C ALA A 29 -7.10 -7.12 -5.07
N ARG A 30 -7.81 -5.98 -5.05
CA ARG A 30 -7.83 -5.02 -6.16
C ARG A 30 -6.42 -4.54 -6.50
N LYS A 31 -5.65 -4.19 -5.47
CA LYS A 31 -4.27 -3.73 -5.63
C LYS A 31 -3.36 -4.82 -6.21
N ALA A 32 -3.50 -6.05 -5.74
CA ALA A 32 -2.73 -7.19 -6.25
C ALA A 32 -3.09 -7.58 -7.70
N MET A 33 -4.26 -7.16 -8.19
CA MET A 33 -4.74 -7.40 -9.56
C MET A 33 -4.44 -6.23 -10.52
N GLU A 34 -3.76 -5.16 -10.06
CA GLU A 34 -3.34 -4.08 -10.94
C GLU A 34 -2.44 -4.63 -12.06
N PRO A 35 -2.73 -4.33 -13.36
CA PRO A 35 -1.95 -4.87 -14.47
C PRO A 35 -0.50 -4.39 -14.49
N VAL A 36 -0.24 -3.24 -13.88
CA VAL A 36 1.10 -2.70 -13.64
C VAL A 36 1.24 -2.43 -12.17
N HIS A 37 2.15 -3.14 -11.49
CA HIS A 37 2.38 -2.91 -10.07
C HIS A 37 3.81 -3.22 -9.62
N VAL A 38 4.19 -2.61 -8.51
CA VAL A 38 5.41 -2.90 -7.78
C VAL A 38 5.06 -3.71 -6.54
N GLN A 39 5.79 -4.78 -6.29
CA GLN A 39 5.54 -5.64 -5.13
C GLN A 39 6.83 -6.08 -4.43
N LEU A 40 6.68 -6.48 -3.17
CA LEU A 40 7.69 -7.15 -2.36
C LEU A 40 7.25 -8.61 -2.11
N ASN A 41 8.14 -9.55 -2.36
CA ASN A 41 7.96 -10.92 -1.92
C ASN A 41 8.43 -11.05 -0.46
N ALA A 42 7.51 -11.39 0.44
CA ALA A 42 7.81 -11.49 1.87
C ALA A 42 8.73 -12.67 2.25
N ASN A 43 8.92 -13.66 1.36
CA ASN A 43 9.77 -14.82 1.64
C ASN A 43 11.26 -14.54 1.41
N ASP A 44 11.59 -13.76 0.38
CA ASP A 44 12.98 -13.50 -0.01
C ASP A 44 13.33 -12.00 -0.03
N PHE A 45 12.36 -11.15 0.32
CA PHE A 45 12.49 -9.68 0.36
C PHE A 45 12.90 -9.03 -0.96
N LYS A 46 12.61 -9.70 -2.07
CA LYS A 46 12.84 -9.15 -3.40
C LYS A 46 11.73 -8.21 -3.82
N ILE A 47 12.12 -7.06 -4.35
CA ILE A 47 11.22 -6.11 -4.98
C ILE A 47 11.18 -6.40 -6.47
N SER A 48 9.97 -6.39 -7.02
CA SER A 48 9.74 -6.65 -8.43
C SER A 48 8.71 -5.68 -9.02
N VAL A 49 8.86 -5.39 -10.30
CA VAL A 49 7.85 -4.72 -11.11
C VAL A 49 7.20 -5.74 -12.03
N ILE A 50 5.89 -5.74 -12.03
CA ILE A 50 5.07 -6.55 -12.93
C ILE A 50 4.41 -5.64 -13.94
N ASN A 51 4.55 -6.00 -15.20
CA ASN A 51 3.87 -5.37 -16.33
C ASN A 51 3.07 -6.42 -17.08
N ALA A 52 1.82 -6.65 -16.70
CA ALA A 52 0.90 -7.54 -17.41
C ALA A 52 0.15 -6.80 -18.56
N SER A 53 0.58 -5.60 -18.92
CA SER A 53 0.01 -4.86 -20.04
C SER A 53 0.73 -5.18 -21.35
N HIS A 54 0.09 -4.85 -22.48
CA HIS A 54 0.68 -4.99 -23.82
C HIS A 54 1.62 -3.82 -24.22
N ARG A 55 1.93 -2.90 -23.29
CA ARG A 55 2.76 -1.72 -23.54
C ARG A 55 4.08 -1.81 -22.79
N VAL A 56 5.13 -1.30 -23.41
CA VAL A 56 6.40 -1.10 -22.70
C VAL A 56 6.23 -0.03 -21.64
N LEU A 57 6.70 -0.28 -20.43
CA LEU A 57 6.87 0.74 -19.40
C LEU A 57 8.27 1.34 -19.59
N ASP A 58 8.32 2.46 -20.30
CA ASP A 58 9.57 3.12 -20.63
C ASP A 58 9.95 4.13 -19.55
N ASP A 59 11.24 4.07 -19.12
CA ASP A 59 11.84 5.00 -18.15
C ASP A 59 11.01 5.19 -16.87
N VAL A 60 10.49 4.08 -16.30
CA VAL A 60 9.78 4.12 -15.04
C VAL A 60 10.76 4.15 -13.86
N LYS A 61 10.39 4.83 -12.77
CA LYS A 61 11.18 4.93 -11.56
C LYS A 61 10.54 4.12 -10.43
N VAL A 62 11.28 3.14 -9.93
CA VAL A 62 10.94 2.44 -8.68
C VAL A 62 11.62 3.16 -7.52
N THR A 63 10.88 3.38 -6.44
CA THR A 63 11.43 3.85 -5.16
C THR A 63 10.99 2.91 -4.06
N ALA A 64 11.93 2.45 -3.25
CA ALA A 64 11.69 1.61 -2.08
C ALA A 64 12.27 2.28 -0.84
N LYS A 65 11.50 2.29 0.25
CA LYS A 65 11.91 2.89 1.54
C LYS A 65 11.61 1.93 2.67
N ILE A 66 12.54 1.81 3.62
CA ILE A 66 12.24 1.27 4.95
C ILE A 66 12.02 2.46 5.88
N ILE A 67 10.87 2.48 6.53
CA ILE A 67 10.44 3.56 7.42
C ILE A 67 10.24 2.97 8.81
N ASN A 68 10.92 3.50 9.79
CA ASN A 68 10.79 3.11 11.20
C ASN A 68 9.46 3.59 11.78
N ASN A 69 9.09 3.08 12.95
CA ASN A 69 7.87 3.48 13.66
C ASN A 69 7.84 4.96 14.09
N ASP A 70 9.03 5.62 14.16
CA ASP A 70 9.18 7.07 14.37
C ASP A 70 9.09 7.89 13.07
N MET A 71 8.70 7.25 11.96
CA MET A 71 8.57 7.80 10.61
C MET A 71 9.89 8.22 9.95
N ARG A 72 11.03 7.91 10.54
CA ARG A 72 12.33 8.15 9.92
C ARG A 72 12.64 7.08 8.88
N VAL A 73 13.17 7.53 7.74
CA VAL A 73 13.63 6.62 6.68
C VAL A 73 14.95 6.02 7.11
N ALA A 74 14.96 4.70 7.33
CA ALA A 74 16.15 3.94 7.71
C ALA A 74 16.98 3.48 6.50
N TRP A 75 16.30 3.28 5.37
CA TRP A 75 16.92 2.88 4.11
C TRP A 75 16.07 3.33 2.93
N GLN A 76 16.72 3.66 1.83
CA GLN A 76 16.05 4.01 0.58
C GLN A 76 16.86 3.53 -0.61
N HIS A 77 16.16 3.05 -1.63
CA HIS A 77 16.70 2.75 -2.95
C HIS A 77 15.80 3.35 -4.02
N SER A 78 16.40 3.83 -5.11
CA SER A 78 15.66 4.27 -6.29
C SER A 78 16.40 3.82 -7.54
N GLN A 79 15.64 3.32 -8.52
CA GLN A 79 16.18 2.84 -9.78
C GLN A 79 15.23 3.21 -10.94
N GLN A 80 15.80 3.69 -12.05
CA GLN A 80 15.09 3.82 -13.32
C GLN A 80 15.30 2.57 -14.17
N LEU A 81 14.26 2.16 -14.87
CA LEU A 81 14.30 0.96 -15.71
C LEU A 81 13.19 0.98 -16.76
N THR A 82 13.39 0.17 -17.78
CA THR A 82 12.35 -0.16 -18.76
C THR A 82 11.87 -1.58 -18.53
N VAL A 83 10.55 -1.80 -18.56
CA VAL A 83 9.92 -3.11 -18.36
C VAL A 83 9.11 -3.46 -19.61
N SER A 84 9.48 -4.56 -20.25
CA SER A 84 8.80 -5.06 -21.45
C SER A 84 7.34 -5.41 -21.16
N PRO A 85 6.47 -5.50 -22.20
CA PRO A 85 5.14 -6.07 -22.05
C PRO A 85 5.18 -7.49 -21.51
N ASP A 86 4.14 -7.88 -20.78
CA ASP A 86 3.97 -9.21 -20.19
C ASP A 86 5.25 -9.73 -19.50
N CYS A 87 5.82 -8.88 -18.65
CA CYS A 87 7.13 -9.11 -18.05
C CYS A 87 7.09 -8.90 -16.54
N TYR A 88 7.82 -9.78 -15.84
CA TYR A 88 8.20 -9.68 -14.45
C TYR A 88 9.69 -9.31 -14.38
N LYS A 89 10.04 -8.28 -13.61
CA LYS A 89 11.43 -7.83 -13.47
C LYS A 89 11.80 -7.62 -12.00
N GLU A 90 12.75 -8.41 -11.51
CA GLU A 90 13.35 -8.20 -10.19
C GLU A 90 14.24 -6.95 -10.21
N ILE A 91 14.16 -6.17 -9.15
CA ILE A 91 14.85 -4.88 -9.01
C ILE A 91 15.99 -4.99 -8.02
N ILE A 92 15.66 -5.30 -6.75
CA ILE A 92 16.61 -5.36 -5.64
C ILE A 92 16.02 -6.20 -4.51
N THR A 93 16.89 -6.74 -3.66
CA THR A 93 16.50 -7.34 -2.38
C THR A 93 16.59 -6.27 -1.29
N VAL A 94 15.50 -6.11 -0.52
CA VAL A 94 15.47 -5.22 0.65
C VAL A 94 16.41 -5.77 1.71
N PRO A 95 17.33 -4.97 2.29
CA PRO A 95 18.20 -5.45 3.33
C PRO A 95 17.39 -5.86 4.57
N GLN A 96 17.58 -7.12 5.01
CA GLN A 96 16.89 -7.65 6.20
C GLN A 96 17.60 -7.26 7.51
N HIS A 97 18.87 -6.87 7.42
CA HIS A 97 19.69 -6.51 8.56
C HIS A 97 20.03 -5.02 8.51
N GLY A 98 19.56 -4.29 9.52
CA GLY A 98 19.78 -2.87 9.65
C GLY A 98 19.33 -2.35 11.01
N LYS A 99 19.49 -1.05 11.24
CA LYS A 99 18.97 -0.38 12.44
C LYS A 99 17.48 -0.05 12.25
N TYR A 100 16.65 -1.11 12.17
CA TYR A 100 15.20 -0.95 12.05
C TYR A 100 14.57 -0.95 13.44
N SER A 101 13.45 -0.24 13.56
CA SER A 101 12.61 -0.32 14.75
C SER A 101 11.99 -1.73 14.86
N TYR A 102 11.43 -2.04 16.03
CA TYR A 102 10.80 -3.34 16.28
C TYR A 102 9.74 -3.67 15.22
N ASN A 103 8.86 -2.71 14.94
CA ASN A 103 8.01 -2.71 13.77
C ASN A 103 8.47 -1.64 12.79
N TYR A 104 8.41 -1.92 11.53
CA TYR A 104 8.81 -1.01 10.45
C TYR A 104 7.95 -1.22 9.21
N PHE A 105 7.98 -0.26 8.32
CA PHE A 105 7.23 -0.29 7.07
C PHE A 105 8.18 -0.38 5.89
N VAL A 106 7.78 -1.11 4.85
CA VAL A 106 8.41 -1.04 3.54
C VAL A 106 7.43 -0.39 2.59
N LYS A 107 7.74 0.83 2.13
CA LYS A 107 6.95 1.56 1.15
C LYS A 107 7.58 1.44 -0.22
N LEU A 108 6.78 1.04 -1.20
CA LEU A 108 7.17 0.94 -2.60
C LEU A 108 6.34 1.91 -3.43
N GLU A 109 6.98 2.57 -4.38
CA GLU A 109 6.33 3.47 -5.34
C GLU A 109 6.91 3.23 -6.73
N LEU A 110 6.04 3.15 -7.73
CA LEU A 110 6.39 3.08 -9.15
C LEU A 110 5.81 4.32 -9.85
N HIS A 111 6.68 5.12 -10.44
CA HIS A 111 6.29 6.32 -11.18
C HIS A 111 6.67 6.19 -12.65
N ASP A 112 5.88 6.80 -13.53
CA ASP A 112 6.27 6.96 -14.93
C ASP A 112 7.31 8.09 -15.11
N LYS A 113 7.80 8.26 -16.34
CA LYS A 113 8.78 9.29 -16.69
C LYS A 113 8.29 10.73 -16.45
N ALA A 114 6.98 10.95 -16.39
CA ALA A 114 6.38 12.25 -16.08
C ALA A 114 6.21 12.47 -14.56
N GLY A 115 6.59 11.49 -13.73
CA GLY A 115 6.44 11.54 -12.29
C GLY A 115 5.04 11.15 -11.79
N LYS A 116 4.17 10.65 -12.67
CA LYS A 116 2.84 10.16 -12.26
C LYS A 116 2.98 8.82 -11.56
N LEU A 117 2.34 8.68 -10.40
CA LEU A 117 2.27 7.42 -9.66
C LEU A 117 1.46 6.39 -10.48
N LEU A 118 2.10 5.26 -10.79
CA LEU A 118 1.48 4.12 -11.47
C LEU A 118 1.02 3.05 -10.47
N SER A 119 1.82 2.79 -9.44
CA SER A 119 1.51 1.81 -8.40
C SER A 119 2.26 2.15 -7.13
N GLU A 120 1.67 1.80 -5.99
CA GLU A 120 2.33 1.88 -4.69
C GLU A 120 1.93 0.70 -3.82
N ASN A 121 2.78 0.29 -2.90
CA ASN A 121 2.50 -0.71 -1.88
C ASN A 121 3.12 -0.34 -0.55
N LEU A 122 2.46 -0.73 0.54
CA LEU A 122 2.94 -0.58 1.91
C LEU A 122 2.85 -1.92 2.61
N TYR A 123 3.97 -2.37 3.14
CA TYR A 123 4.09 -3.61 3.91
C TYR A 123 4.48 -3.30 5.33
N TRP A 124 3.98 -4.11 6.27
CA TRP A 124 4.27 -4.03 7.69
C TRP A 124 5.12 -5.22 8.08
N PHE A 125 6.24 -4.96 8.71
CA PHE A 125 7.16 -5.99 9.15
C PHE A 125 7.52 -5.81 10.62
N TYR A 126 8.11 -6.85 11.17
CA TYR A 126 8.67 -6.90 12.52
C TYR A 126 10.11 -7.41 12.45
N SER A 127 10.96 -6.90 13.32
CA SER A 127 12.39 -7.31 13.37
C SER A 127 12.63 -8.53 14.24
N GLN A 128 11.75 -8.79 15.23
CA GLN A 128 11.82 -9.91 16.17
C GLN A 128 10.40 -10.29 16.59
N HIS A 129 10.10 -11.59 16.61
CA HIS A 129 8.80 -12.17 16.96
C HIS A 129 7.60 -11.58 16.19
N MET A 130 6.60 -12.40 15.88
CA MET A 130 5.38 -12.00 15.15
C MET A 130 4.46 -11.13 16.01
N ASP A 131 4.91 -9.94 16.40
CA ASP A 131 4.18 -9.05 17.29
C ASP A 131 4.07 -7.65 16.69
N PHE A 132 2.84 -7.23 16.42
CA PHE A 132 2.48 -5.90 15.98
C PHE A 132 1.99 -5.00 17.12
N PHE A 133 2.13 -5.42 18.37
CA PHE A 133 1.68 -4.67 19.54
C PHE A 133 2.24 -3.23 19.58
N TRP A 134 3.48 -3.06 19.11
CA TRP A 134 4.13 -1.74 19.06
C TRP A 134 3.41 -0.72 18.19
N PHE A 135 2.58 -1.15 17.21
CA PHE A 135 1.74 -0.21 16.48
C PHE A 135 0.68 0.46 17.37
N THR A 136 0.25 -0.19 18.44
CA THR A 136 -0.71 0.39 19.39
C THR A 136 -0.11 1.51 20.23
N SER A 137 1.23 1.53 20.38
CA SER A 137 1.99 2.56 21.10
C SER A 137 2.43 3.73 20.21
N MET A 138 2.18 3.66 18.89
CA MET A 138 2.49 4.78 17.99
C MET A 138 1.62 5.99 18.34
N GLU A 139 2.23 7.15 18.29
CA GLU A 139 1.53 8.41 18.50
C GLU A 139 0.47 8.62 17.42
N LYS A 140 -0.78 8.85 17.86
CA LYS A 140 -1.89 9.08 16.92
C LYS A 140 -1.78 10.45 16.27
N PRO A 141 -1.96 10.56 14.95
CA PRO A 141 -1.99 11.85 14.29
C PRO A 141 -3.29 12.59 14.62
N GLU A 142 -3.20 13.91 14.72
CA GLU A 142 -4.38 14.76 14.72
C GLU A 142 -4.82 15.02 13.28
N LEU A 143 -6.00 14.53 12.91
CA LEU A 143 -6.56 14.72 11.60
C LEU A 143 -7.47 15.96 11.58
N LYS A 144 -7.17 16.91 10.73
CA LYS A 144 -8.13 17.96 10.38
C LYS A 144 -9.23 17.38 9.50
N LYS A 145 -10.47 17.63 9.88
CA LYS A 145 -11.66 17.15 9.18
C LYS A 145 -12.47 18.35 8.68
N GLU A 146 -12.71 18.39 7.38
CA GLU A 146 -13.68 19.28 6.76
C GLU A 146 -14.82 18.45 6.19
N VAL A 147 -16.06 18.87 6.51
CA VAL A 147 -17.26 18.21 5.99
C VAL A 147 -18.08 19.28 5.26
N LYS A 148 -18.37 19.03 4.00
CA LYS A 148 -19.27 19.82 3.18
C LYS A 148 -20.48 18.95 2.83
N VAL A 149 -21.66 19.55 2.93
CA VAL A 149 -22.91 18.88 2.56
C VAL A 149 -23.57 19.72 1.47
N SER A 150 -23.84 19.10 0.33
CA SER A 150 -24.62 19.70 -0.75
C SER A 150 -25.85 18.85 -1.04
N LYS A 151 -26.84 19.45 -1.68
CA LYS A 151 -28.01 18.72 -2.18
C LYS A 151 -28.01 18.81 -3.70
N GLU A 152 -27.86 17.66 -4.35
CA GLU A 152 -27.75 17.50 -5.79
C GLU A 152 -28.81 16.50 -6.27
N GLU A 153 -29.64 16.92 -7.24
CA GLU A 153 -30.68 16.06 -7.84
C GLU A 153 -31.60 15.34 -6.83
N GLY A 154 -31.83 15.97 -5.66
CA GLY A 154 -32.67 15.41 -4.61
C GLY A 154 -31.93 14.55 -3.57
N GLU A 155 -30.68 14.22 -3.79
CA GLU A 155 -29.82 13.49 -2.88
C GLU A 155 -28.90 14.41 -2.07
N TYR A 156 -28.50 13.97 -0.87
CA TYR A 156 -27.49 14.68 -0.07
C TYR A 156 -26.10 14.11 -0.38
N VAL A 157 -25.22 14.97 -0.87
CA VAL A 157 -23.81 14.62 -1.12
C VAL A 157 -22.95 15.11 0.05
N PHE A 158 -22.25 14.18 0.72
CA PHE A 158 -21.31 14.48 1.79
C PHE A 158 -19.89 14.41 1.22
N SER A 159 -19.21 15.55 1.17
CA SER A 159 -17.79 15.62 0.83
C SER A 159 -16.98 15.72 2.12
N ILE A 160 -16.21 14.70 2.43
CA ILE A 160 -15.39 14.62 3.64
C ILE A 160 -13.92 14.69 3.23
N CYS A 161 -13.22 15.74 3.66
CA CYS A 161 -11.79 15.89 3.48
C CYS A 161 -11.10 15.64 4.82
N LEU A 162 -10.20 14.66 4.84
CA LEU A 162 -9.35 14.37 5.98
C LEU A 162 -7.91 14.78 5.61
N LYS A 163 -7.31 15.65 6.41
CA LYS A 163 -5.94 16.12 6.19
C LYS A 163 -5.08 15.76 7.38
N ASN A 164 -4.06 14.96 7.13
CA ASN A 164 -3.02 14.69 8.10
C ASN A 164 -1.87 15.68 7.86
N GLU A 165 -1.70 16.64 8.76
CA GLU A 165 -0.61 17.62 8.71
C GLU A 165 0.60 17.19 9.56
N SER A 166 0.50 16.07 10.26
CA SER A 166 1.60 15.51 11.04
C SER A 166 2.53 14.64 10.16
N ALA A 167 3.77 14.47 10.61
CA ALA A 167 4.68 13.50 9.99
C ALA A 167 4.40 12.05 10.43
N ARG A 168 3.20 11.76 10.94
CA ARG A 168 2.79 10.47 11.52
C ARG A 168 1.85 9.74 10.59
N LEU A 169 1.83 8.41 10.69
CA LEU A 169 0.82 7.61 9.96
C LEU A 169 -0.58 7.82 10.53
N SER A 170 -1.55 8.01 9.64
CA SER A 170 -2.96 7.88 10.00
C SER A 170 -3.42 6.44 9.73
N HIS A 171 -3.97 5.82 10.75
CA HIS A 171 -4.61 4.51 10.65
C HIS A 171 -6.05 4.65 10.19
#